data_48f407bfb6beb9e0cd2d706d43512ad8
#
_entry.id   48f407bfb6beb9e0cd2d706d43512ad8
#
_cell.length_a   1.000
_cell.length_b   1.000
_cell.length_c   1.000
_cell.angle_alpha   90.00
_cell.angle_beta   90.00
_cell.angle_gamma   90.00
#
_symmetry.space_group_name_H-M   'P 1'
#
loop_
_entity.id
_entity.type
_entity.pdbx_description
1 polymer ?
#
loop_
_entity_poly.entity_id
_entity_poly.type
_entity_poly.pdbx_seq_one_letter_code
_entity_poly.pdbx_strand_id
1 'polypeptide(L)'
;MKQTEVVPTITPLIPESTSPILQDVDEDQKYISLFPVYTLRAACGYFGNMEPVSMLGWMRVPWNTKKDRTKFIVQAVGHSMEPRIHDGDYCLFETYKGGSREGKIVLAEHQGEVDSDYEGAYSIKVYHSKKVFDEDGYWQHESITLQPLNRNYDPISIDTEDADSFRIVGEFIDTIEVE
;
A
#
# COMPACT_ATOMS: atom_id res chain seq x y z
N MET A 1 -19.63 30.09 -60.02
CA MET A 1 -19.86 29.64 -58.64
C MET A 1 -18.81 28.60 -58.31
N LYS A 2 -17.85 28.95 -57.43
CA LYS A 2 -16.81 28.00 -56.96
C LYS A 2 -17.36 27.36 -55.68
N GLN A 3 -17.52 26.04 -55.67
CA GLN A 3 -17.85 25.27 -54.48
C GLN A 3 -16.58 25.17 -53.64
N THR A 4 -16.67 25.64 -52.41
CA THR A 4 -15.61 25.49 -51.43
C THR A 4 -15.78 24.12 -50.78
N GLU A 5 -14.84 23.24 -51.04
CA GLU A 5 -14.75 21.91 -50.47
C GLU A 5 -14.31 22.05 -48.98
N VAL A 6 -15.17 21.68 -48.07
CA VAL A 6 -14.89 21.67 -46.62
C VAL A 6 -14.13 20.37 -46.36
N VAL A 7 -12.83 20.46 -46.10
CA VAL A 7 -12.00 19.32 -45.64
C VAL A 7 -12.32 19.06 -44.19
N PRO A 8 -12.77 17.86 -43.79
CA PRO A 8 -13.02 17.56 -42.38
C PRO A 8 -11.68 17.54 -41.63
N THR A 9 -11.53 18.41 -40.65
CA THR A 9 -10.40 18.38 -39.72
C THR A 9 -10.52 17.13 -38.87
N ILE A 10 -9.68 16.14 -39.12
CA ILE A 10 -9.52 14.96 -38.26
C ILE A 10 -8.75 15.45 -37.03
N THR A 11 -9.46 15.67 -35.93
CA THR A 11 -8.83 15.83 -34.61
C THR A 11 -8.17 14.50 -34.27
N PRO A 12 -6.85 14.43 -34.04
CA PRO A 12 -6.24 13.20 -33.57
C PRO A 12 -6.84 12.86 -32.21
N LEU A 13 -7.45 11.68 -32.08
CA LEU A 13 -7.79 11.08 -30.81
C LEU A 13 -6.46 10.87 -30.06
N ILE A 14 -6.20 11.75 -29.10
CA ILE A 14 -5.17 11.50 -28.08
C ILE A 14 -5.65 10.24 -27.39
N PRO A 15 -4.85 9.15 -27.34
CA PRO A 15 -5.25 7.98 -26.58
C PRO A 15 -5.44 8.45 -25.13
N GLU A 16 -6.65 8.27 -24.61
CA GLU A 16 -6.90 8.45 -23.19
C GLU A 16 -5.87 7.59 -22.47
N SER A 17 -5.07 8.20 -21.60
CA SER A 17 -4.17 7.51 -20.68
C SER A 17 -5.03 6.49 -19.94
N THR A 18 -4.92 5.23 -20.34
CA THR A 18 -5.73 4.16 -19.77
C THR A 18 -5.24 3.95 -18.35
N SER A 19 -5.96 4.51 -17.39
CA SER A 19 -5.66 4.29 -15.98
C SER A 19 -5.64 2.77 -15.71
N PRO A 20 -4.64 2.25 -15.03
CA PRO A 20 -4.61 0.83 -14.66
C PRO A 20 -5.72 0.46 -13.65
N ILE A 21 -6.42 1.47 -13.11
CA ILE A 21 -7.49 1.32 -12.15
C ILE A 21 -8.84 1.26 -12.89
N LEU A 22 -9.52 0.13 -12.78
CA LEU A 22 -10.80 -0.19 -13.40
C LEU A 22 -11.94 0.17 -12.44
N GLN A 23 -13.01 0.78 -12.96
CA GLN A 23 -14.20 1.12 -12.17
C GLN A 23 -15.28 0.02 -12.29
N ASP A 24 -15.55 -0.41 -13.51
CA ASP A 24 -16.54 -1.46 -13.79
C ASP A 24 -15.80 -2.76 -14.09
N VAL A 25 -16.04 -3.77 -13.28
CA VAL A 25 -15.38 -5.07 -13.36
C VAL A 25 -16.36 -6.21 -13.09
N ASP A 26 -16.08 -7.37 -13.68
CA ASP A 26 -16.87 -8.58 -13.46
C ASP A 26 -16.74 -9.07 -12.01
N GLU A 27 -17.86 -9.32 -11.37
CA GLU A 27 -17.94 -9.77 -9.97
C GLU A 27 -17.22 -11.10 -9.72
N ASP A 28 -17.20 -11.99 -10.70
CA ASP A 28 -16.54 -13.29 -10.62
C ASP A 28 -15.00 -13.19 -10.65
N GLN A 29 -14.45 -12.08 -11.14
CA GLN A 29 -13.01 -11.83 -11.14
C GLN A 29 -12.51 -11.14 -9.88
N LYS A 30 -13.40 -10.52 -9.09
CA LYS A 30 -13.04 -9.84 -7.85
C LYS A 30 -12.42 -10.79 -6.85
N TYR A 31 -11.27 -10.38 -6.30
CA TYR A 31 -10.45 -11.13 -5.34
C TYR A 31 -9.85 -12.44 -5.89
N ILE A 32 -9.84 -12.63 -7.21
CA ILE A 32 -9.17 -13.74 -7.90
C ILE A 32 -8.04 -13.20 -8.78
N SER A 33 -8.37 -12.33 -9.71
CA SER A 33 -7.43 -11.63 -10.60
C SER A 33 -7.50 -10.12 -10.49
N LEU A 34 -8.55 -9.60 -9.85
CA LEU A 34 -8.79 -8.19 -9.59
C LEU A 34 -8.82 -7.93 -8.09
N PHE A 35 -7.99 -7.00 -7.63
CA PHE A 35 -7.92 -6.62 -6.24
C PHE A 35 -8.23 -5.14 -6.06
N PRO A 36 -8.85 -4.75 -4.92
CA PRO A 36 -9.21 -3.37 -4.66
C PRO A 36 -7.96 -2.51 -4.46
N VAL A 37 -7.99 -1.30 -4.98
CA VAL A 37 -6.93 -0.30 -4.87
C VAL A 37 -7.35 0.79 -3.91
N TYR A 38 -6.48 1.14 -2.97
CA TYR A 38 -6.66 2.17 -1.97
C TYR A 38 -5.48 3.16 -1.97
N THR A 39 -5.70 4.36 -1.45
CA THR A 39 -4.61 5.21 -0.96
C THR A 39 -4.04 4.63 0.34
N LEU A 40 -2.84 5.04 0.75
CA LEU A 40 -2.25 4.63 2.04
C LEU A 40 -3.21 4.89 3.20
N ARG A 41 -3.76 6.09 3.29
CA ARG A 41 -4.71 6.49 4.33
C ARG A 41 -5.99 5.65 4.30
N ALA A 42 -6.55 5.42 3.12
CA ALA A 42 -7.77 4.65 2.96
C ALA A 42 -7.57 3.18 3.36
N ALA A 43 -6.43 2.56 3.00
CA ALA A 43 -6.10 1.20 3.38
C ALA A 43 -6.03 1.05 4.91
N CYS A 44 -5.33 1.95 5.58
CA CYS A 44 -5.20 1.93 7.03
C CYS A 44 -6.54 2.14 7.74
N GLY A 45 -7.38 3.08 7.28
CA GLY A 45 -8.71 3.30 7.83
C GLY A 45 -9.61 2.08 7.69
N TYR A 46 -9.67 1.47 6.49
CA TYR A 46 -10.53 0.32 6.21
C TYR A 46 -10.10 -0.94 6.98
N PHE A 47 -8.85 -1.35 6.83
CA PHE A 47 -8.35 -2.58 7.44
C PHE A 47 -8.01 -2.39 8.93
N GLY A 48 -7.91 -1.16 9.38
CA GLY A 48 -7.64 -0.83 10.76
C GLY A 48 -8.88 -0.72 11.63
N ASN A 49 -9.76 0.22 11.32
CA ASN A 49 -10.93 0.56 12.14
C ASN A 49 -12.25 0.07 11.53
N MET A 50 -12.20 -0.58 10.36
CA MET A 50 -13.37 -0.99 9.57
C MET A 50 -14.30 0.19 9.20
N GLU A 51 -13.73 1.39 9.11
CA GLU A 51 -14.47 2.54 8.64
C GLU A 51 -14.70 2.46 7.11
N PRO A 52 -15.85 2.91 6.62
CA PRO A 52 -16.10 2.95 5.19
C PRO A 52 -15.19 4.01 4.55
N VAL A 53 -14.22 3.60 3.77
CA VAL A 53 -13.29 4.46 3.04
C VAL A 53 -13.46 4.27 1.53
N SER A 54 -13.16 5.31 0.79
CA SER A 54 -13.26 5.30 -0.66
C SER A 54 -12.16 4.42 -1.27
N MET A 55 -12.57 3.35 -1.90
CA MET A 55 -11.74 2.56 -2.79
C MET A 55 -11.54 3.35 -4.10
N LEU A 56 -10.33 3.34 -4.65
CA LEU A 56 -10.03 4.00 -5.93
C LEU A 56 -10.58 3.21 -7.14
N GLY A 57 -10.72 1.91 -7.01
CA GLY A 57 -11.19 1.00 -8.05
C GLY A 57 -10.53 -0.37 -7.91
N TRP A 58 -10.42 -1.09 -9.01
CA TRP A 58 -9.87 -2.44 -9.09
C TRP A 58 -8.66 -2.46 -10.02
N MET A 59 -7.68 -3.27 -9.72
CA MET A 59 -6.52 -3.47 -10.57
C MET A 59 -6.28 -4.95 -10.81
N ARG A 60 -5.91 -5.29 -12.06
CA ARG A 60 -5.56 -6.65 -12.43
C ARG A 60 -4.15 -6.98 -11.96
N VAL A 61 -4.00 -8.14 -11.33
CA VAL A 61 -2.69 -8.74 -11.09
C VAL A 61 -2.37 -9.78 -12.18
N PRO A 62 -1.08 -9.98 -12.52
CA PRO A 62 -0.69 -10.83 -13.66
C PRO A 62 -0.90 -12.33 -13.43
N TRP A 63 -1.41 -12.73 -12.29
CA TRP A 63 -1.69 -14.14 -11.95
C TRP A 63 -3.07 -14.31 -11.35
N ASN A 64 -3.68 -15.46 -11.58
CA ASN A 64 -4.92 -15.84 -10.93
C ASN A 64 -4.63 -16.51 -9.59
N THR A 65 -5.42 -16.18 -8.60
CA THR A 65 -5.35 -16.78 -7.27
C THR A 65 -6.65 -17.53 -6.94
N LYS A 66 -6.64 -18.27 -5.85
CA LYS A 66 -7.92 -18.61 -5.21
C LYS A 66 -8.53 -17.31 -4.68
N LYS A 67 -9.87 -17.25 -4.65
CA LYS A 67 -10.59 -16.07 -4.13
C LYS A 67 -10.09 -15.71 -2.72
N ASP A 68 -9.46 -14.56 -2.61
CA ASP A 68 -8.80 -14.11 -1.39
C ASP A 68 -9.12 -12.65 -1.10
N ARG A 69 -10.02 -12.42 -0.15
CA ARG A 69 -10.45 -11.09 0.28
C ARG A 69 -9.47 -10.40 1.24
N THR A 70 -8.40 -11.07 1.60
CA THR A 70 -7.37 -10.49 2.48
C THR A 70 -6.34 -9.67 1.72
N LYS A 71 -6.35 -9.71 0.39
CA LYS A 71 -5.41 -8.98 -0.46
C LYS A 71 -6.00 -7.66 -0.95
N PHE A 72 -5.16 -6.65 -1.00
CA PHE A 72 -5.48 -5.32 -1.47
C PHE A 72 -4.24 -4.63 -2.03
N ILE A 73 -4.45 -3.60 -2.82
CA ILE A 73 -3.38 -2.85 -3.48
C ILE A 73 -3.35 -1.43 -2.91
N VAL A 74 -2.14 -0.92 -2.70
CA VAL A 74 -1.90 0.45 -2.26
C VAL A 74 -0.88 1.08 -3.18
N GLN A 75 -1.12 2.32 -3.60
CA GLN A 75 -0.12 3.10 -4.31
C GLN A 75 0.88 3.67 -3.31
N ALA A 76 2.16 3.34 -3.53
CA ALA A 76 3.26 3.85 -2.70
C ALA A 76 3.48 5.34 -2.96
N VAL A 77 3.88 6.05 -1.92
CA VAL A 77 4.20 7.48 -1.97
C VAL A 77 5.55 7.69 -1.31
N GLY A 78 6.40 8.49 -1.96
CA GLY A 78 7.73 8.84 -1.48
C GLY A 78 8.82 7.83 -1.85
N HIS A 79 10.05 8.11 -1.42
CA HIS A 79 11.25 7.41 -1.86
C HIS A 79 11.94 6.58 -0.78
N SER A 80 11.32 6.47 0.40
CA SER A 80 11.95 5.81 1.57
C SER A 80 12.19 4.31 1.40
N MET A 81 11.51 3.65 0.47
CA MET A 81 11.63 2.23 0.20
C MET A 81 12.40 1.88 -1.07
N GLU A 82 13.00 2.87 -1.72
CA GLU A 82 13.91 2.63 -2.85
C GLU A 82 15.17 1.86 -2.42
N PRO A 83 15.69 1.02 -3.30
CA PRO A 83 15.30 0.77 -4.69
C PRO A 83 14.21 -0.31 -4.88
N ARG A 84 13.62 -0.84 -3.80
CA ARG A 84 12.65 -1.97 -3.89
C ARG A 84 11.25 -1.51 -4.29
N ILE A 85 10.82 -0.36 -3.77
CA ILE A 85 9.52 0.25 -4.05
C ILE A 85 9.77 1.70 -4.36
N HIS A 86 9.29 2.17 -5.52
CA HIS A 86 9.44 3.56 -5.98
C HIS A 86 8.16 4.36 -5.73
N ASP A 87 8.30 5.66 -5.77
CA ASP A 87 7.14 6.56 -5.72
C ASP A 87 6.18 6.26 -6.87
N GLY A 88 4.89 6.10 -6.54
CA GLY A 88 3.84 5.76 -7.49
C GLY A 88 3.65 4.28 -7.78
N ASP A 89 4.53 3.38 -7.31
CA ASP A 89 4.37 1.93 -7.50
C ASP A 89 3.07 1.42 -6.87
N TYR A 90 2.41 0.49 -7.55
CA TYR A 90 1.29 -0.24 -6.99
C TYR A 90 1.79 -1.48 -6.26
N CYS A 91 1.55 -1.53 -4.97
CA CYS A 91 2.02 -2.58 -4.07
C CYS A 91 0.86 -3.47 -3.62
N LEU A 92 0.99 -4.78 -3.84
CA LEU A 92 0.06 -5.78 -3.33
C LEU A 92 0.41 -6.12 -1.88
N PHE A 93 -0.57 -6.04 -1.03
CA PHE A 93 -0.50 -6.39 0.39
C PHE A 93 -1.50 -7.51 0.71
N GLU A 94 -1.21 -8.23 1.78
CA GLU A 94 -2.13 -9.13 2.45
C GLU A 94 -2.37 -8.64 3.88
N THR A 95 -3.64 -8.62 4.35
CA THR A 95 -3.93 -8.26 5.75
C THR A 95 -3.17 -9.16 6.69
N TYR A 96 -2.62 -8.56 7.74
CA TYR A 96 -1.80 -9.30 8.70
C TYR A 96 -2.60 -10.40 9.42
N LYS A 97 -2.11 -11.63 9.33
CA LYS A 97 -2.75 -12.85 9.88
C LYS A 97 -2.07 -13.38 11.14
N GLY A 98 -1.07 -12.68 11.65
CA GLY A 98 -0.27 -13.15 12.78
C GLY A 98 1.07 -13.79 12.36
N GLY A 99 1.89 -14.14 13.34
CA GLY A 99 3.23 -14.70 13.13
C GLY A 99 4.36 -13.67 13.25
N SER A 100 5.57 -14.05 12.82
CA SER A 100 6.72 -13.16 12.84
C SER A 100 6.66 -12.17 11.68
N ARG A 101 6.91 -10.90 11.99
CA ARG A 101 7.03 -9.81 11.01
C ARG A 101 8.46 -9.38 10.79
N GLU A 102 9.40 -9.96 11.56
CA GLU A 102 10.81 -9.56 11.51
C GLU A 102 11.37 -9.62 10.10
N GLY A 103 11.94 -8.50 9.64
CA GLY A 103 12.50 -8.34 8.31
C GLY A 103 11.48 -8.22 7.17
N LYS A 104 10.18 -8.22 7.44
CA LYS A 104 9.14 -8.08 6.42
C LYS A 104 8.83 -6.61 6.13
N ILE A 105 8.52 -6.32 4.87
CA ILE A 105 7.96 -5.02 4.49
C ILE A 105 6.48 -5.00 4.89
N VAL A 106 6.08 -3.98 5.60
CA VAL A 106 4.72 -3.84 6.14
C VAL A 106 4.12 -2.48 5.79
N LEU A 107 2.80 -2.44 5.68
CA LEU A 107 2.03 -1.22 5.76
C LEU A 107 1.64 -1.01 7.22
N ALA A 108 2.06 0.11 7.79
CA ALA A 108 1.87 0.45 9.19
C ALA A 108 1.15 1.79 9.35
N GLU A 109 0.31 1.86 10.39
CA GLU A 109 -0.19 3.11 10.95
C GLU A 109 0.53 3.34 12.28
N HIS A 110 1.01 4.56 12.50
CA HIS A 110 1.64 4.95 13.75
C HIS A 110 1.27 6.39 14.11
N GLN A 111 1.08 6.63 15.41
CA GLN A 111 0.88 7.96 15.97
C GLN A 111 2.25 8.42 16.51
N GLY A 112 2.90 9.33 15.85
CA GLY A 112 4.22 9.79 16.25
C GLY A 112 4.71 10.92 15.38
N GLU A 113 5.97 11.30 15.55
CA GLU A 113 6.58 12.35 14.73
C GLU A 113 6.47 11.98 13.26
N VAL A 114 5.89 12.91 12.53
CA VAL A 114 5.59 12.87 11.13
C VAL A 114 6.89 12.65 10.36
N ASP A 115 6.99 11.60 9.57
CA ASP A 115 7.96 11.54 8.50
C ASP A 115 7.69 12.77 7.61
N SER A 116 8.67 13.65 7.48
CA SER A 116 8.52 15.01 6.94
C SER A 116 8.03 15.06 5.48
N ASP A 117 8.00 13.93 4.80
CA ASP A 117 7.72 13.90 3.38
C ASP A 117 6.26 13.61 3.03
N TYR A 118 5.48 12.92 3.87
CA TYR A 118 4.05 12.64 3.58
C TYR A 118 3.24 12.22 4.81
N GLU A 119 2.05 12.82 4.97
CA GLU A 119 0.88 12.43 5.80
C GLU A 119 1.13 11.51 7.02
N GLY A 120 2.14 11.78 7.74
CA GLY A 120 2.67 11.42 9.06
C GLY A 120 2.28 10.13 9.76
N ALA A 121 1.13 9.57 9.51
CA ALA A 121 0.61 8.44 10.27
C ALA A 121 0.70 7.09 9.52
N TYR A 122 1.00 7.09 8.21
CA TYR A 122 0.90 5.90 7.38
C TYR A 122 2.18 5.69 6.60
N SER A 123 2.79 4.51 6.69
CA SER A 123 4.06 4.26 6.02
C SER A 123 4.25 2.80 5.60
N ILE A 124 5.04 2.63 4.52
CA ILE A 124 5.56 1.33 4.10
C ILE A 124 7.01 1.28 4.55
N LYS A 125 7.38 0.30 5.39
CA LYS A 125 8.72 0.15 5.96
C LYS A 125 9.05 -1.32 6.22
N VAL A 126 10.31 -1.63 6.44
CA VAL A 126 10.73 -2.92 6.96
C VAL A 126 10.52 -2.93 8.48
N TYR A 127 9.84 -3.95 8.96
CA TYR A 127 9.57 -4.11 10.39
C TYR A 127 10.73 -4.84 11.08
N HIS A 128 11.20 -4.26 12.16
CA HIS A 128 12.16 -4.89 13.08
C HIS A 128 11.66 -4.77 14.50
N SER A 129 11.86 -5.81 15.30
CA SER A 129 11.55 -5.76 16.72
C SER A 129 12.55 -6.52 17.55
N LYS A 130 12.90 -5.97 18.69
CA LYS A 130 13.66 -6.65 19.72
C LYS A 130 12.72 -7.10 20.83
N LYS A 131 12.81 -8.38 21.20
CA LYS A 131 12.02 -8.98 22.25
C LYS A 131 12.88 -9.25 23.46
N VAL A 132 12.31 -9.00 24.63
CA VAL A 132 12.92 -9.36 25.92
C VAL A 132 11.94 -10.21 26.70
N PHE A 133 12.46 -11.02 27.62
CA PHE A 133 11.65 -11.77 28.57
C PHE A 133 11.66 -11.04 29.90
N ASP A 134 10.50 -10.91 30.54
CA ASP A 134 10.39 -10.42 31.88
C ASP A 134 10.81 -11.49 32.93
N GLU A 135 10.79 -11.13 34.22
CA GLU A 135 11.17 -12.01 35.31
C GLU A 135 10.24 -13.24 35.45
N ASP A 136 9.01 -13.15 34.94
CA ASP A 136 8.02 -14.22 34.95
C ASP A 136 8.09 -15.10 33.67
N GLY A 137 9.00 -14.79 32.74
CA GLY A 137 9.23 -15.54 31.52
C GLY A 137 8.28 -15.20 30.38
N TYR A 138 7.47 -14.14 30.50
CA TYR A 138 6.65 -13.61 29.41
C TYR A 138 7.51 -12.72 28.50
N TRP A 139 7.30 -12.85 27.18
CA TRP A 139 8.01 -11.99 26.24
C TRP A 139 7.24 -10.68 26.03
N GLN A 140 7.97 -9.61 25.89
CA GLN A 140 7.46 -8.32 25.46
C GLN A 140 8.38 -7.70 24.41
N HIS A 141 7.87 -6.74 23.64
CA HIS A 141 8.73 -5.96 22.77
C HIS A 141 9.51 -4.94 23.60
N GLU A 142 10.84 -4.97 23.52
CA GLU A 142 11.71 -3.93 24.08
C GLU A 142 11.69 -2.70 23.15
N SER A 143 11.72 -2.96 21.83
CA SER A 143 11.67 -1.89 20.82
C SER A 143 11.07 -2.41 19.52
N ILE A 144 10.40 -1.52 18.81
CA ILE A 144 9.94 -1.73 17.43
C ILE A 144 10.52 -0.61 16.59
N THR A 145 11.04 -0.97 15.42
CA THR A 145 11.62 -0.02 14.47
C THR A 145 11.04 -0.27 13.09
N LEU A 146 10.58 0.79 12.44
CA LEU A 146 10.18 0.80 11.04
C LEU A 146 11.33 1.35 10.22
N GLN A 147 12.06 0.45 9.53
CA GLN A 147 13.29 0.76 8.83
C GLN A 147 13.02 1.09 7.36
N PRO A 148 13.44 2.26 6.84
CA PRO A 148 13.45 2.52 5.41
C PRO A 148 14.53 1.67 4.72
N LEU A 149 14.32 1.32 3.44
CA LEU A 149 15.36 0.70 2.62
C LEU A 149 16.34 1.75 2.06
N ASN A 150 15.85 2.95 1.81
CA ASN A 150 16.66 4.07 1.36
C ASN A 150 17.41 4.68 2.55
N ARG A 151 18.73 4.63 2.50
CA ARG A 151 19.63 5.09 3.58
C ARG A 151 19.62 6.60 3.82
N ASN A 152 18.97 7.36 2.95
CA ASN A 152 18.80 8.81 3.11
C ASN A 152 17.64 9.17 4.04
N TYR A 153 16.91 8.19 4.53
CA TYR A 153 15.78 8.33 5.45
C TYR A 153 16.08 7.68 6.79
N ASP A 154 15.63 8.32 7.85
CA ASP A 154 15.83 7.82 9.21
C ASP A 154 14.81 6.74 9.58
N PRO A 155 15.19 5.76 10.40
CA PRO A 155 14.26 4.79 10.97
C PRO A 155 13.25 5.46 11.91
N ILE A 156 12.02 4.95 11.94
CA ILE A 156 10.99 5.36 12.88
C ILE A 156 11.02 4.41 14.07
N SER A 157 11.30 4.93 15.25
CA SER A 157 11.22 4.16 16.51
C SER A 157 9.81 4.27 17.08
N ILE A 158 9.20 3.14 17.39
CA ILE A 158 7.87 3.05 17.99
C ILE A 158 8.04 2.82 19.48
N ASP A 159 7.39 3.66 20.27
CA ASP A 159 7.29 3.46 21.71
C ASP A 159 6.38 2.26 21.99
N THR A 160 6.92 1.29 22.70
CA THR A 160 6.19 0.05 23.02
C THR A 160 5.32 0.18 24.27
N GLU A 161 5.46 1.26 25.03
CA GLU A 161 4.60 1.56 26.18
C GLU A 161 3.22 2.07 25.72
N ASP A 162 3.15 2.60 24.51
CA ASP A 162 1.91 3.11 23.89
C ASP A 162 1.44 2.17 22.77
N ALA A 163 0.92 1.01 23.16
CA ALA A 163 0.47 -0.04 22.25
C ALA A 163 -0.64 0.41 21.28
N ASP A 164 -1.40 1.46 21.64
CA ASP A 164 -2.47 2.02 20.81
C ASP A 164 -1.92 2.96 19.72
N SER A 165 -0.63 3.33 19.82
CA SER A 165 0.02 4.25 18.90
C SER A 165 0.51 3.61 17.60
N PHE A 166 0.45 2.26 17.50
CA PHE A 166 1.03 1.52 16.39
C PHE A 166 0.21 0.31 15.96
N ARG A 167 0.05 0.15 14.65
CA ARG A 167 -0.66 -1.00 14.07
C ARG A 167 -0.09 -1.41 12.72
N ILE A 168 0.10 -2.72 12.52
CA ILE A 168 0.38 -3.29 11.20
C ILE A 168 -0.95 -3.59 10.49
N VAL A 169 -1.12 -3.03 9.32
CA VAL A 169 -2.31 -3.17 8.47
C VAL A 169 -2.17 -4.35 7.53
N GLY A 170 -1.00 -4.51 6.92
CA GLY A 170 -0.72 -5.60 5.99
C GLY A 170 0.75 -5.87 5.79
N GLU A 171 1.04 -7.06 5.25
CA GLU A 171 2.36 -7.48 4.80
C GLU A 171 2.46 -7.33 3.28
N PHE A 172 3.57 -6.80 2.82
CA PHE A 172 3.86 -6.63 1.39
C PHE A 172 4.10 -7.99 0.72
N ILE A 173 3.51 -8.16 -0.45
CA ILE A 173 3.70 -9.35 -1.28
C ILE A 173 4.62 -9.02 -2.43
N ASP A 174 4.23 -8.06 -3.29
CA ASP A 174 5.01 -7.66 -4.47
C ASP A 174 4.54 -6.31 -5.02
N THR A 175 5.32 -5.74 -5.94
CA THR A 175 4.89 -4.63 -6.79
C THR A 175 4.19 -5.16 -8.04
N ILE A 176 3.21 -4.40 -8.55
CA ILE A 176 2.48 -4.73 -9.76
C ILE A 176 3.03 -3.85 -10.87
N GLU A 177 3.59 -4.48 -11.89
CA GLU A 177 3.99 -3.78 -13.12
C GLU A 177 2.73 -3.35 -13.88
N VAL A 178 2.69 -2.08 -14.24
CA VAL A 178 1.63 -1.48 -15.04
C VAL A 178 2.18 -1.33 -16.45
N GLU A 179 1.60 -2.07 -17.41
CA GLU A 179 1.93 -1.94 -18.84
C GLU A 179 1.35 -0.67 -19.44
#